data_0aa05a223dafe95693368b8bac2f528a
#
_entry.id   0aa05a223dafe95693368b8bac2f528a
#
_cell.length_a   1.000
_cell.length_b   1.000
_cell.length_c   1.000
_cell.angle_alpha   90.00
_cell.angle_beta   90.00
_cell.angle_gamma   90.00
#
_symmetry.space_group_name_H-M   'P 1'
#
loop_
_entity.id
_entity.type
_entity.pdbx_description
1 polymer ?
#
loop_
_entity_poly.entity_id
_entity_poly.type
_entity_poly.pdbx_seq_one_letter_code
_entity_poly.pdbx_strand_id
1 'polypeptide(L)'
;MTEQELNVFLDLEWNCAAFTPETEHISAPLSPKQWARIISRHPELQEFCPFSEFTPDEWLIVLEKQPSLAWRCSCWKDFTPAKWQRLLRHQPTLHHYCEIPDHPAIRSGLLASGWSYAGDIDTHDFTLGDWFWVVKHNPSTWFQCPCREQFTKPMWWSILYSSAELLTDCPCLDQFNDEDWRRLNLIPKLKSRIRNGEQFRKLIELTRYPYRHHKFDDDLSL
;
A
#
# COMPACT_ATOMS: atom_id res chain seq x y z
N MET A 1 11.58 -23.66 9.64
CA MET A 1 11.51 -22.39 10.36
C MET A 1 10.06 -21.90 10.34
N THR A 2 9.48 -21.63 11.48
CA THR A 2 8.12 -21.08 11.61
C THR A 2 8.12 -19.59 11.21
N GLU A 3 6.92 -19.01 10.98
CA GLU A 3 6.79 -17.58 10.68
C GLU A 3 7.26 -16.68 11.83
N GLN A 4 7.08 -17.15 13.06
CA GLN A 4 7.54 -16.46 14.26
C GLN A 4 9.08 -16.45 14.36
N GLU A 5 9.71 -17.59 14.13
CA GLU A 5 11.17 -17.71 14.07
C GLU A 5 11.77 -16.86 12.95
N LEU A 6 11.11 -16.83 11.78
CA LEU A 6 11.53 -15.96 10.67
C LEU A 6 11.45 -14.48 11.02
N ASN A 7 10.39 -14.03 11.71
CA ASN A 7 10.26 -12.64 12.10
C ASN A 7 11.33 -12.24 13.12
N VAL A 8 11.58 -13.09 14.13
CA VAL A 8 12.68 -12.89 15.10
C VAL A 8 14.03 -12.81 14.37
N PHE A 9 14.24 -13.71 13.41
CA PHE A 9 15.43 -13.75 12.58
C PHE A 9 15.61 -12.48 11.74
N LEU A 10 14.54 -11.94 11.17
CA LEU A 10 14.58 -10.73 10.38
C LEU A 10 14.72 -9.44 11.21
N ASP A 11 14.41 -9.49 12.51
CA ASP A 11 14.51 -8.35 13.42
C ASP A 11 15.85 -8.30 14.18
N LEU A 12 16.65 -9.37 14.11
CA LEU A 12 18.01 -9.38 14.67
C LEU A 12 18.94 -8.52 13.78
N GLU A 13 19.77 -7.68 14.42
CA GLU A 13 20.88 -7.01 13.74
C GLU A 13 21.89 -8.07 13.26
N TRP A 14 21.93 -8.26 11.94
CA TRP A 14 22.75 -9.31 11.33
C TRP A 14 24.20 -8.94 11.22
N ASN A 15 25.06 -9.80 11.75
CA ASN A 15 26.44 -9.86 11.36
C ASN A 15 26.60 -10.91 10.26
N CYS A 16 26.58 -10.45 9.00
CA CYS A 16 26.62 -11.32 7.80
C CYS A 16 27.80 -12.29 7.78
N ALA A 17 28.87 -12.00 8.53
CA ALA A 17 30.04 -12.86 8.62
C ALA A 17 29.77 -14.22 9.32
N ALA A 18 28.64 -14.34 10.02
CA ALA A 18 28.28 -15.55 10.76
C ALA A 18 27.25 -16.43 10.02
N PHE A 19 26.69 -15.96 8.87
CA PHE A 19 25.69 -16.73 8.14
C PHE A 19 26.38 -17.67 7.15
N THR A 20 26.37 -18.95 7.49
CA THR A 20 26.54 -20.03 6.49
C THR A 20 25.22 -20.80 6.44
N PRO A 21 24.71 -21.17 5.22
CA PRO A 21 23.49 -21.97 5.08
C PRO A 21 23.53 -23.31 5.82
N GLU A 22 24.72 -23.71 6.20
CA GLU A 22 25.05 -24.95 6.91
C GLU A 22 25.02 -24.80 8.43
N THR A 23 24.73 -23.60 8.97
CA THR A 23 24.60 -23.44 10.42
C THR A 23 23.42 -24.27 10.92
N GLU A 24 23.72 -25.20 11.82
CA GLU A 24 22.90 -26.28 12.37
C GLU A 24 21.52 -25.87 12.96
N HIS A 25 21.19 -24.60 12.89
CA HIS A 25 19.93 -24.04 13.45
C HIS A 25 18.78 -23.93 12.46
N ILE A 26 19.02 -24.12 11.14
CA ILE A 26 17.94 -24.18 10.15
C ILE A 26 17.61 -25.65 9.92
N SER A 27 16.73 -26.20 10.73
CA SER A 27 16.34 -27.62 10.72
C SER A 27 15.51 -28.02 9.49
N ALA A 28 15.11 -27.09 8.65
CA ALA A 28 14.38 -27.33 7.40
C ALA A 28 14.80 -26.34 6.31
N PRO A 29 14.79 -26.73 5.02
CA PRO A 29 15.08 -25.81 3.92
C PRO A 29 14.06 -24.65 3.93
N LEU A 30 14.55 -23.44 3.68
CA LEU A 30 13.72 -22.26 3.57
C LEU A 30 12.87 -22.33 2.30
N SER A 31 11.58 -22.00 2.40
CA SER A 31 10.72 -21.86 1.23
C SER A 31 11.10 -20.64 0.39
N PRO A 32 10.76 -20.61 -0.92
CA PRO A 32 10.98 -19.44 -1.78
C PRO A 32 10.41 -18.15 -1.19
N LYS A 33 9.24 -18.21 -0.58
CA LYS A 33 8.61 -17.05 0.09
C LYS A 33 9.41 -16.55 1.30
N GLN A 34 9.99 -17.45 2.08
CA GLN A 34 10.86 -17.08 3.20
C GLN A 34 12.15 -16.44 2.68
N TRP A 35 12.76 -17.03 1.63
CA TRP A 35 13.90 -16.44 0.96
C TRP A 35 13.60 -15.04 0.42
N ALA A 36 12.47 -14.83 -0.25
CA ALA A 36 12.09 -13.53 -0.77
C ALA A 36 12.01 -12.46 0.34
N ARG A 37 11.48 -12.81 1.51
CA ARG A 37 11.43 -11.91 2.67
C ARG A 37 12.82 -11.61 3.23
N ILE A 38 13.72 -12.61 3.28
CA ILE A 38 15.11 -12.44 3.71
C ILE A 38 15.82 -11.50 2.74
N ILE A 39 15.83 -11.83 1.44
CA ILE A 39 16.54 -11.03 0.43
C ILE A 39 15.99 -9.60 0.32
N SER A 40 14.70 -9.40 0.55
CA SER A 40 14.12 -8.05 0.54
C SER A 40 14.69 -7.14 1.64
N ARG A 41 15.24 -7.71 2.72
CA ARG A 41 15.85 -6.98 3.84
C ARG A 41 17.38 -7.12 3.86
N HIS A 42 17.90 -8.26 3.42
CA HIS A 42 19.30 -8.67 3.45
C HIS A 42 19.78 -9.08 2.05
N PRO A 43 19.94 -8.10 1.12
CA PRO A 43 20.36 -8.40 -0.26
C PRO A 43 21.78 -8.99 -0.36
N GLU A 44 22.60 -8.80 0.66
CA GLU A 44 23.94 -9.38 0.79
C GLU A 44 23.92 -10.91 0.82
N LEU A 45 22.79 -11.54 1.19
CA LEU A 45 22.61 -12.99 1.20
C LEU A 45 22.21 -13.58 -0.16
N GLN A 46 22.21 -12.78 -1.21
CA GLN A 46 21.77 -13.17 -2.56
C GLN A 46 22.51 -14.38 -3.15
N GLU A 47 23.78 -14.60 -2.74
CA GLU A 47 24.58 -15.73 -3.23
C GLU A 47 24.05 -17.09 -2.77
N PHE A 48 23.30 -17.11 -1.66
CA PHE A 48 22.72 -18.32 -1.07
C PHE A 48 21.27 -18.56 -1.52
N CYS A 49 20.67 -17.60 -2.21
CA CYS A 49 19.26 -17.63 -2.55
C CYS A 49 18.99 -18.44 -3.83
N PRO A 50 18.09 -19.44 -3.80
CA PRO A 50 17.70 -20.22 -4.98
C PRO A 50 16.70 -19.44 -5.86
N PHE A 51 17.14 -18.36 -6.49
CA PHE A 51 16.27 -17.49 -7.33
C PHE A 51 15.55 -18.22 -8.47
N SER A 52 16.07 -19.38 -8.90
CA SER A 52 15.43 -20.21 -9.93
C SER A 52 14.07 -20.78 -9.51
N GLU A 53 13.79 -20.80 -8.19
CA GLU A 53 12.53 -21.29 -7.64
C GLU A 53 11.51 -20.16 -7.44
N PHE A 54 11.89 -18.89 -7.69
CA PHE A 54 11.02 -17.76 -7.46
C PHE A 54 9.98 -17.61 -8.57
N THR A 55 8.74 -17.49 -8.13
CA THR A 55 7.61 -17.06 -8.97
C THR A 55 7.51 -15.52 -8.99
N PRO A 56 6.62 -14.93 -9.83
CA PRO A 56 6.36 -13.50 -9.81
C PRO A 56 5.95 -12.94 -8.43
N ASP A 57 5.39 -13.76 -7.54
CA ASP A 57 5.00 -13.31 -6.20
C ASP A 57 6.21 -13.09 -5.28
N GLU A 58 7.16 -14.00 -5.29
CA GLU A 58 8.42 -13.86 -4.56
C GLU A 58 9.25 -12.71 -5.13
N TRP A 59 9.34 -12.63 -6.45
CA TRP A 59 10.05 -11.53 -7.10
C TRP A 59 9.43 -10.18 -6.80
N LEU A 60 8.10 -10.05 -6.70
CA LEU A 60 7.44 -8.81 -6.32
C LEU A 60 7.88 -8.33 -4.93
N ILE A 61 7.96 -9.26 -3.95
CA ILE A 61 8.44 -8.95 -2.59
C ILE A 61 9.87 -8.41 -2.61
N VAL A 62 10.74 -9.05 -3.39
CA VAL A 62 12.15 -8.64 -3.50
C VAL A 62 12.28 -7.30 -4.20
N LEU A 63 11.70 -7.16 -5.38
CA LEU A 63 11.89 -5.99 -6.25
C LEU A 63 11.27 -4.71 -5.71
N GLU A 64 10.22 -4.79 -4.90
CA GLU A 64 9.68 -3.62 -4.19
C GLU A 64 10.71 -2.96 -3.27
N LYS A 65 11.68 -3.71 -2.77
CA LYS A 65 12.70 -3.24 -1.82
C LYS A 65 14.09 -3.18 -2.43
N GLN A 66 14.41 -4.11 -3.32
CA GLN A 66 15.74 -4.31 -3.90
C GLN A 66 15.65 -4.28 -5.44
N PRO A 67 15.35 -3.13 -6.06
CA PRO A 67 15.23 -3.03 -7.52
C PRO A 67 16.54 -3.34 -8.25
N SER A 68 17.68 -3.21 -7.57
CA SER A 68 19.00 -3.58 -8.11
C SER A 68 19.14 -5.06 -8.48
N LEU A 69 18.26 -5.94 -7.95
CA LEU A 69 18.23 -7.36 -8.29
C LEU A 69 17.36 -7.70 -9.51
N ALA A 70 16.81 -6.68 -10.20
CA ALA A 70 15.92 -6.86 -11.35
C ALA A 70 16.55 -7.69 -12.48
N TRP A 71 17.85 -7.56 -12.69
CA TRP A 71 18.59 -8.32 -13.70
C TRP A 71 18.63 -9.84 -13.46
N ARG A 72 18.36 -10.29 -12.22
CA ARG A 72 18.25 -11.73 -11.89
C ARG A 72 16.86 -12.30 -12.15
N CYS A 73 15.84 -11.46 -12.29
CA CYS A 73 14.48 -11.90 -12.50
C CYS A 73 14.32 -12.48 -13.91
N SER A 74 13.99 -13.76 -14.00
CA SER A 74 13.79 -14.47 -15.27
C SER A 74 12.31 -14.59 -15.68
N CYS A 75 11.37 -14.25 -14.79
CA CYS A 75 9.94 -14.49 -15.01
C CYS A 75 9.15 -13.19 -15.30
N TRP A 76 9.76 -12.18 -15.92
CA TRP A 76 9.10 -10.92 -16.26
C TRP A 76 7.80 -11.11 -17.07
N LYS A 77 7.78 -12.08 -17.98
CA LYS A 77 6.62 -12.41 -18.82
C LYS A 77 5.42 -12.94 -18.04
N ASP A 78 5.67 -13.48 -16.86
CA ASP A 78 4.65 -14.07 -16.00
C ASP A 78 4.04 -13.03 -15.03
N PHE A 79 4.55 -11.79 -15.06
CA PHE A 79 3.97 -10.71 -14.25
C PHE A 79 2.63 -10.28 -14.84
N THR A 80 1.57 -10.43 -14.04
CA THR A 80 0.25 -9.93 -14.42
C THR A 80 0.22 -8.39 -14.40
N PRO A 81 -0.72 -7.74 -15.13
CA PRO A 81 -0.89 -6.30 -15.08
C PRO A 81 -1.03 -5.74 -13.65
N ALA A 82 -1.73 -6.46 -12.77
CA ALA A 82 -1.89 -6.05 -11.37
C ALA A 82 -0.56 -6.10 -10.58
N LYS A 83 0.30 -7.09 -10.83
CA LYS A 83 1.63 -7.15 -10.22
C LYS A 83 2.54 -6.03 -10.74
N TRP A 84 2.49 -5.76 -12.03
CA TRP A 84 3.18 -4.63 -12.62
C TRP A 84 2.71 -3.29 -12.04
N GLN A 85 1.41 -3.05 -11.96
CA GLN A 85 0.83 -1.85 -11.35
C GLN A 85 1.39 -1.62 -9.93
N ARG A 86 1.41 -2.69 -9.13
CA ARG A 86 1.93 -2.64 -7.77
C ARG A 86 3.44 -2.38 -7.74
N LEU A 87 4.22 -3.06 -8.59
CA LEU A 87 5.68 -2.89 -8.66
C LEU A 87 6.06 -1.47 -9.08
N LEU A 88 5.46 -0.97 -10.16
CA LEU A 88 5.79 0.34 -10.72
C LEU A 88 5.39 1.51 -9.84
N ARG A 89 4.39 1.34 -8.98
CA ARG A 89 4.09 2.32 -7.95
C ARG A 89 5.27 2.54 -6.99
N HIS A 90 6.00 1.48 -6.66
CA HIS A 90 7.14 1.54 -5.74
C HIS A 90 8.47 1.80 -6.46
N GLN A 91 8.61 1.21 -7.64
CA GLN A 91 9.85 1.18 -8.41
C GLN A 91 9.58 1.53 -9.90
N PRO A 92 9.22 2.80 -10.19
CA PRO A 92 8.83 3.20 -11.55
C PRO A 92 9.96 3.01 -12.58
N THR A 93 11.21 3.04 -12.15
CA THR A 93 12.37 2.81 -13.01
C THR A 93 12.39 1.43 -13.65
N LEU A 94 11.66 0.45 -13.09
CA LEU A 94 11.59 -0.89 -13.64
C LEU A 94 10.64 -1.03 -14.85
N HIS A 95 9.99 0.07 -15.27
CA HIS A 95 9.06 0.05 -16.41
C HIS A 95 9.69 -0.48 -17.71
N HIS A 96 11.01 -0.33 -17.89
CA HIS A 96 11.72 -0.80 -19.08
C HIS A 96 11.81 -2.34 -19.20
N TYR A 97 11.51 -3.08 -18.12
CA TYR A 97 11.35 -4.55 -18.18
C TYR A 97 9.93 -4.98 -18.58
N CYS A 98 8.97 -4.03 -18.64
CA CYS A 98 7.58 -4.34 -18.91
C CYS A 98 7.32 -4.49 -20.40
N GLU A 99 6.78 -5.67 -20.81
CA GLU A 99 6.44 -5.96 -22.22
C GLU A 99 5.08 -5.38 -22.66
N ILE A 100 4.27 -4.85 -21.70
CA ILE A 100 2.92 -4.31 -21.97
C ILE A 100 2.78 -2.86 -21.45
N PRO A 101 3.67 -1.92 -21.88
CA PRO A 101 3.74 -0.58 -21.30
C PRO A 101 2.43 0.21 -21.45
N ASP A 102 1.68 -0.03 -22.52
CA ASP A 102 0.44 0.69 -22.83
C ASP A 102 -0.79 0.19 -22.06
N HIS A 103 -0.65 -0.87 -21.26
CA HIS A 103 -1.78 -1.38 -20.48
C HIS A 103 -2.20 -0.38 -19.39
N PRO A 104 -3.52 -0.08 -19.19
CA PRO A 104 -3.98 0.91 -18.21
C PRO A 104 -3.44 0.69 -16.80
N ALA A 105 -3.34 -0.57 -16.33
CA ALA A 105 -2.76 -0.89 -15.02
C ALA A 105 -1.28 -0.47 -14.90
N ILE A 106 -0.51 -0.52 -15.98
CA ILE A 106 0.89 -0.11 -15.99
C ILE A 106 0.98 1.41 -15.87
N ARG A 107 0.23 2.11 -16.71
CA ARG A 107 0.15 3.57 -16.72
C ARG A 107 -0.38 4.11 -15.37
N SER A 108 -1.41 3.48 -14.80
CA SER A 108 -1.93 3.87 -13.48
C SER A 108 -0.92 3.60 -12.36
N GLY A 109 -0.12 2.52 -12.44
CA GLY A 109 0.98 2.26 -11.51
C GLY A 109 2.05 3.35 -11.55
N LEU A 110 2.46 3.77 -12.73
CA LEU A 110 3.42 4.87 -12.93
C LEU A 110 2.86 6.21 -12.43
N LEU A 111 1.61 6.53 -12.76
CA LEU A 111 0.96 7.76 -12.30
C LEU A 111 0.82 7.78 -10.76
N ALA A 112 0.49 6.63 -10.16
CA ALA A 112 0.38 6.46 -8.72
C ALA A 112 1.73 6.60 -7.98
N SER A 113 2.85 6.34 -8.66
CA SER A 113 4.19 6.53 -8.08
C SER A 113 4.59 8.00 -7.92
N GLY A 114 3.89 8.93 -8.59
CA GLY A 114 4.27 10.34 -8.68
C GLY A 114 5.49 10.58 -9.57
N TRP A 115 5.80 9.66 -10.47
CA TRP A 115 6.93 9.76 -11.37
C TRP A 115 6.81 11.02 -12.26
N SER A 116 7.90 11.78 -12.39
CA SER A 116 7.91 13.11 -13.03
C SER A 116 7.53 13.12 -14.52
N TYR A 117 7.63 11.98 -15.20
CA TYR A 117 7.14 11.80 -16.58
C TYR A 117 5.62 11.49 -16.63
N ALA A 118 4.92 11.52 -15.50
CA ALA A 118 3.51 11.25 -15.44
C ALA A 118 2.62 12.25 -16.21
N GLY A 119 3.16 13.43 -16.54
CA GLY A 119 2.45 14.42 -17.37
C GLY A 119 2.09 13.96 -18.77
N ASP A 120 2.83 12.97 -19.30
CA ASP A 120 2.62 12.41 -20.64
C ASP A 120 1.85 11.07 -20.61
N ILE A 121 1.42 10.62 -19.43
CA ILE A 121 0.70 9.37 -19.31
C ILE A 121 -0.74 9.56 -19.82
N ASP A 122 -1.06 8.83 -20.89
CA ASP A 122 -2.41 8.78 -21.41
C ASP A 122 -3.36 8.08 -20.44
N THR A 123 -4.44 8.77 -20.06
CA THR A 123 -5.42 8.30 -19.08
C THR A 123 -6.82 8.14 -19.64
N HIS A 124 -6.98 8.24 -20.98
CA HIS A 124 -8.30 8.30 -21.63
C HIS A 124 -9.14 7.03 -21.42
N ASP A 125 -8.51 5.89 -21.25
CA ASP A 125 -9.14 4.58 -21.05
C ASP A 125 -9.11 4.08 -19.60
N PHE A 126 -8.70 4.95 -18.65
CA PHE A 126 -8.69 4.59 -17.25
C PHE A 126 -10.12 4.34 -16.75
N THR A 127 -10.30 3.19 -16.13
CA THR A 127 -11.54 2.85 -15.42
C THR A 127 -11.65 3.59 -14.09
N LEU A 128 -12.85 3.53 -13.49
CA LEU A 128 -13.04 4.01 -12.10
C LEU A 128 -12.06 3.35 -11.12
N GLY A 129 -11.76 2.06 -11.32
CA GLY A 129 -10.80 1.31 -10.51
C GLY A 129 -9.36 1.83 -10.65
N ASP A 130 -8.93 2.15 -11.88
CA ASP A 130 -7.60 2.71 -12.13
C ASP A 130 -7.45 4.08 -11.48
N TRP A 131 -8.43 4.97 -11.66
CA TRP A 131 -8.44 6.27 -11.01
C TRP A 131 -8.50 6.20 -9.49
N PHE A 132 -9.31 5.28 -8.94
CA PHE A 132 -9.33 5.04 -7.50
C PHE A 132 -7.94 4.63 -6.98
N TRP A 133 -7.27 3.72 -7.69
CA TRP A 133 -5.92 3.29 -7.36
C TRP A 133 -4.94 4.46 -7.38
N VAL A 134 -4.96 5.25 -8.44
CA VAL A 134 -4.08 6.41 -8.62
C VAL A 134 -4.28 7.42 -7.49
N VAL A 135 -5.50 7.88 -7.27
CA VAL A 135 -5.81 8.90 -6.25
C VAL A 135 -5.46 8.42 -4.84
N LYS A 136 -5.73 7.15 -4.55
CA LYS A 136 -5.39 6.54 -3.26
C LYS A 136 -3.89 6.60 -2.95
N HIS A 137 -3.05 6.47 -3.95
CA HIS A 137 -1.58 6.38 -3.78
C HIS A 137 -0.85 7.68 -4.15
N ASN A 138 -1.43 8.49 -4.98
CA ASN A 138 -0.94 9.81 -5.36
C ASN A 138 -2.09 10.84 -5.31
N PRO A 139 -2.41 11.38 -4.14
CA PRO A 139 -3.55 12.27 -3.94
C PRO A 139 -3.45 13.58 -4.74
N SER A 140 -2.25 13.99 -5.18
CA SER A 140 -2.09 15.19 -6.01
C SER A 140 -2.76 15.08 -7.38
N THR A 141 -3.07 13.85 -7.82
CA THR A 141 -3.78 13.60 -9.08
C THR A 141 -5.30 13.76 -8.98
N TRP A 142 -5.82 14.01 -7.79
CA TRP A 142 -7.26 14.16 -7.54
C TRP A 142 -7.96 15.11 -8.52
N PHE A 143 -7.35 16.26 -8.78
CA PHE A 143 -7.90 17.27 -9.68
C PHE A 143 -7.96 16.83 -11.15
N GLN A 144 -7.15 15.86 -11.52
CA GLN A 144 -7.11 15.28 -12.87
C GLN A 144 -8.15 14.18 -13.08
N CYS A 145 -8.71 13.62 -11.99
CA CYS A 145 -9.64 12.51 -12.04
C CYS A 145 -11.03 12.95 -12.59
N PRO A 146 -11.44 12.50 -13.79
CA PRO A 146 -12.70 12.92 -14.40
C PRO A 146 -13.92 12.22 -13.76
N CYS A 147 -13.70 11.08 -13.09
CA CYS A 147 -14.77 10.27 -12.47
C CYS A 147 -14.84 10.40 -10.95
N ARG A 148 -14.24 11.43 -10.39
CA ARG A 148 -14.15 11.64 -8.93
C ARG A 148 -15.50 11.65 -8.20
N GLU A 149 -16.55 12.14 -8.86
CA GLU A 149 -17.92 12.16 -8.32
C GLU A 149 -18.55 10.76 -8.21
N GLN A 150 -17.97 9.77 -8.90
CA GLN A 150 -18.45 8.39 -8.88
C GLN A 150 -17.81 7.56 -7.75
N PHE A 151 -16.85 8.12 -7.01
CA PHE A 151 -16.23 7.41 -5.91
C PHE A 151 -17.23 7.20 -4.78
N THR A 152 -17.43 5.93 -4.43
CA THR A 152 -18.34 5.53 -3.37
C THR A 152 -17.76 5.82 -1.98
N LYS A 153 -18.59 5.85 -0.95
CA LYS A 153 -18.18 6.02 0.44
C LYS A 153 -17.06 5.04 0.86
N PRO A 154 -17.11 3.71 0.55
CA PRO A 154 -16.00 2.80 0.85
C PRO A 154 -14.69 3.15 0.12
N MET A 155 -14.75 3.65 -1.11
CA MET A 155 -13.57 4.11 -1.83
C MET A 155 -12.98 5.34 -1.15
N TRP A 156 -13.81 6.32 -0.78
CA TRP A 156 -13.38 7.48 -0.02
C TRP A 156 -12.75 7.13 1.32
N TRP A 157 -13.30 6.15 2.04
CA TRP A 157 -12.68 5.63 3.25
C TRP A 157 -11.24 5.16 3.02
N SER A 158 -11.05 4.38 1.96
CA SER A 158 -9.72 3.87 1.62
C SER A 158 -8.75 4.98 1.21
N ILE A 159 -9.24 6.02 0.52
CA ILE A 159 -8.44 7.20 0.16
C ILE A 159 -8.07 8.00 1.40
N LEU A 160 -9.02 8.34 2.25
CA LEU A 160 -8.81 9.16 3.46
C LEU A 160 -7.89 8.48 4.47
N TYR A 161 -7.94 7.16 4.56
CA TYR A 161 -7.00 6.40 5.39
C TYR A 161 -5.55 6.57 4.94
N SER A 162 -5.31 6.66 3.64
CA SER A 162 -3.99 6.86 3.05
C SER A 162 -3.60 8.34 2.93
N SER A 163 -4.57 9.21 2.67
CA SER A 163 -4.37 10.60 2.25
C SER A 163 -5.41 11.51 2.88
N ALA A 164 -5.15 11.85 4.15
CA ALA A 164 -6.03 12.69 4.97
C ALA A 164 -6.24 14.12 4.43
N GLU A 165 -5.35 14.57 3.52
CA GLU A 165 -5.42 15.88 2.88
C GLU A 165 -6.65 16.05 1.99
N LEU A 166 -7.21 14.98 1.47
CA LEU A 166 -8.40 15.02 0.61
C LEU A 166 -9.72 15.04 1.39
N LEU A 167 -9.68 15.17 2.72
CA LEU A 167 -10.92 15.19 3.50
C LEU A 167 -11.87 16.33 3.08
N THR A 168 -11.33 17.50 2.80
CA THR A 168 -12.13 18.68 2.39
C THR A 168 -12.73 18.53 0.99
N ASP A 169 -12.14 17.66 0.18
CA ASP A 169 -12.56 17.42 -1.21
C ASP A 169 -13.53 16.23 -1.34
N CYS A 170 -13.79 15.53 -0.24
CA CYS A 170 -14.68 14.37 -0.23
C CYS A 170 -16.14 14.78 -0.42
N PRO A 171 -16.82 14.45 -1.53
CA PRO A 171 -18.18 14.90 -1.81
C PRO A 171 -19.24 14.16 -0.98
N CYS A 172 -18.89 13.05 -0.33
CA CYS A 172 -19.82 12.22 0.43
C CYS A 172 -19.67 12.37 1.96
N LEU A 173 -19.08 13.46 2.45
CA LEU A 173 -18.91 13.68 3.89
C LEU A 173 -20.23 13.74 4.67
N ASP A 174 -21.30 14.20 4.04
CA ASP A 174 -22.66 14.21 4.58
C ASP A 174 -23.22 12.81 4.84
N GLN A 175 -22.70 11.80 4.12
CA GLN A 175 -23.09 10.40 4.30
C GLN A 175 -22.33 9.70 5.43
N PHE A 176 -21.37 10.39 6.06
CA PHE A 176 -20.57 9.81 7.15
C PHE A 176 -21.36 9.90 8.46
N ASN A 177 -21.57 8.74 9.08
CA ASN A 177 -22.22 8.65 10.38
C ASN A 177 -21.20 8.87 11.53
N ASP A 178 -21.69 8.85 12.76
CA ASP A 178 -20.85 9.11 13.95
C ASP A 178 -19.74 8.06 14.12
N GLU A 179 -19.97 6.81 13.73
CA GLU A 179 -18.94 5.78 13.76
C GLU A 179 -17.85 6.05 12.74
N ASP A 180 -18.21 6.51 11.54
CA ASP A 180 -17.25 6.90 10.51
C ASP A 180 -16.36 8.05 11.04
N TRP A 181 -16.94 9.05 11.66
CA TRP A 181 -16.20 10.17 12.24
C TRP A 181 -15.30 9.75 13.40
N ARG A 182 -15.75 8.83 14.26
CA ARG A 182 -14.90 8.26 15.32
C ARG A 182 -13.67 7.55 14.73
N ARG A 183 -13.86 6.73 13.70
CA ARG A 183 -12.77 6.01 13.02
C ARG A 183 -11.79 6.98 12.36
N LEU A 184 -12.29 8.00 11.67
CA LEU A 184 -11.43 9.04 11.07
C LEU A 184 -10.58 9.74 12.14
N ASN A 185 -11.12 9.97 13.33
CA ASN A 185 -10.40 10.58 14.45
C ASN A 185 -9.23 9.71 14.95
N LEU A 186 -9.28 8.40 14.75
CA LEU A 186 -8.18 7.49 15.11
C LEU A 186 -7.00 7.59 14.13
N ILE A 187 -7.16 8.23 12.97
CA ILE A 187 -6.09 8.45 12.01
C ILE A 187 -5.23 9.64 12.47
N PRO A 188 -3.98 9.43 12.93
CA PRO A 188 -3.17 10.50 13.53
C PRO A 188 -2.92 11.68 12.58
N LYS A 189 -2.80 11.41 11.28
CA LYS A 189 -2.59 12.44 10.25
C LYS A 189 -3.79 13.37 10.06
N LEU A 190 -5.01 12.91 10.34
CA LEU A 190 -6.22 13.73 10.28
C LEU A 190 -6.27 14.77 11.40
N LYS A 191 -5.90 14.40 12.62
CA LYS A 191 -5.90 15.30 13.78
C LYS A 191 -5.09 16.57 13.54
N SER A 192 -3.98 16.47 12.84
CA SER A 192 -3.09 17.62 12.60
C SER A 192 -3.56 18.53 11.45
N ARG A 193 -4.45 18.06 10.58
CA ARG A 193 -4.85 18.76 9.35
C ARG A 193 -6.26 19.31 9.35
N ILE A 194 -7.17 18.80 10.22
CA ILE A 194 -8.52 19.33 10.36
C ILE A 194 -8.43 20.65 11.12
N ARG A 195 -8.16 21.74 10.43
CA ARG A 195 -7.95 23.06 11.05
C ARG A 195 -9.16 23.98 11.02
N ASN A 196 -10.15 23.75 10.15
CA ASN A 196 -11.27 24.67 9.99
C ASN A 196 -12.59 23.98 9.64
N GLY A 197 -13.70 24.49 10.16
CA GLY A 197 -15.05 24.25 9.71
C GLY A 197 -15.89 23.33 10.59
N GLU A 198 -17.09 23.05 10.12
CA GLU A 198 -18.11 22.25 10.79
C GLU A 198 -17.65 20.81 11.03
N GLN A 199 -16.89 20.23 10.08
CA GLN A 199 -16.29 18.91 10.19
C GLN A 199 -15.32 18.79 11.36
N PHE A 200 -14.53 19.83 11.62
CA PHE A 200 -13.64 19.87 12.78
C PHE A 200 -14.42 19.95 14.09
N ARG A 201 -15.49 20.74 14.14
CA ARG A 201 -16.38 20.79 15.30
C ARG A 201 -17.02 19.44 15.56
N LYS A 202 -17.56 18.79 14.53
CA LYS A 202 -18.16 17.47 14.64
C LYS A 202 -17.14 16.42 15.11
N LEU A 203 -15.91 16.46 14.61
CA LEU A 203 -14.83 15.59 15.05
C LEU A 203 -14.46 15.84 16.53
N ILE A 204 -14.36 17.11 16.95
CA ILE A 204 -14.09 17.48 18.37
C ILE A 204 -15.24 17.05 19.27
N GLU A 205 -16.47 17.25 18.88
CA GLU A 205 -17.65 16.83 19.65
C GLU A 205 -17.62 15.32 19.90
N LEU A 206 -17.36 14.52 18.88
CA LEU A 206 -17.25 13.06 18.98
C LEU A 206 -16.07 12.62 19.85
N THR A 207 -14.97 13.38 19.89
CA THR A 207 -13.82 13.06 20.74
C THR A 207 -13.99 13.48 22.20
N ARG A 208 -14.68 14.59 22.43
CA ARG A 208 -14.92 15.10 23.81
C ARG A 208 -15.96 14.29 24.58
N TYR A 209 -16.88 13.60 23.86
CA TYR A 209 -17.99 12.90 24.47
C TYR A 209 -18.12 11.43 23.99
N PRO A 210 -17.05 10.60 24.05
CA PRO A 210 -17.13 9.22 23.60
C PRO A 210 -18.10 8.37 24.43
N TYR A 211 -18.54 8.82 25.61
CA TYR A 211 -19.32 8.04 26.58
C TYR A 211 -20.76 8.51 26.81
N ARG A 212 -21.22 9.59 26.17
CA ARG A 212 -22.61 10.07 26.44
C ARG A 212 -23.70 9.23 25.80
N HIS A 213 -23.41 8.45 24.75
CA HIS A 213 -24.44 7.66 24.07
C HIS A 213 -24.67 6.27 24.62
N HIS A 214 -23.85 5.77 25.55
CA HIS A 214 -24.09 4.46 26.20
C HIS A 214 -24.93 4.53 27.49
N LYS A 215 -25.36 5.70 27.93
CA LYS A 215 -26.15 5.84 29.18
C LYS A 215 -27.65 6.03 28.97
N PHE A 216 -28.15 6.04 27.74
CA PHE A 216 -29.58 6.29 27.49
C PHE A 216 -30.41 5.04 27.17
N ASP A 217 -29.78 3.88 26.97
CA ASP A 217 -30.53 2.65 26.66
C ASP A 217 -30.80 1.74 27.87
N ASP A 218 -30.28 2.06 29.06
CA ASP A 218 -30.48 1.22 30.25
C ASP A 218 -31.62 1.69 31.19
N ASP A 219 -32.30 2.82 30.91
CA ASP A 219 -33.35 3.36 31.79
C ASP A 219 -34.78 3.20 31.24
N LEU A 220 -35.01 2.33 30.27
CA LEU A 220 -36.39 1.99 29.84
C LEU A 220 -36.70 0.51 30.05
N SER A 221 -36.46 0.02 31.27
CA SER A 221 -37.06 -1.22 31.75
C SER A 221 -37.48 -1.06 33.22
N LEU A 222 -38.62 -0.42 33.40
CA LEU A 222 -39.53 -0.63 34.53
C LEU A 222 -40.97 -0.51 34.05
#